data_de02ebd9dad3319cc6cd6ddd471e48c3
#
_entry.id   de02ebd9dad3319cc6cd6ddd471e48c3
#
_cell.length_a   1.000
_cell.length_b   1.000
_cell.length_c   1.000
_cell.angle_alpha   90.00
_cell.angle_beta   90.00
_cell.angle_gamma   90.00
#
_symmetry.space_group_name_H-M   'P 1'
#
loop_
_entity.id
_entity.type
_entity.pdbx_description
1 polymer ?
#
loop_
_entity_poly.entity_id
_entity_poly.type
_entity_poly.pdbx_seq_one_letter_code
_entity_poly.pdbx_strand_id
1 'polypeptide(L)'
;MTKKLPALTHDMALFFFYKSSNVTILIDGRQIYETMQPEGVFFGKTPGASYVSLPIYREDSGRTLTLVIDNPYGDGSGKINNMYLGRSEDILISRIRDKAPGFGISFLIAHLGLAFILFYLPLHKKHIIGSEMLYLGLFALNTGIFMLADNRMLQLILRNSHIYHTIAELFMMLITIPLFLYLGKMYTEYSPVMVQTVCLISVMDFSIRFCLNLTGLKDFHESLRLTHITFGILIALVIYAIGKGFYQNQRQHLKHNLYCLLYTSDAADDLT
;
A
#
# COMPACT_ATOMS: atom_id res chain seq x y z
N MET A 1 -1.74 -25.04 18.01
CA MET A 1 -0.30 -25.44 18.13
C MET A 1 0.09 -25.34 19.57
N THR A 2 0.73 -26.37 20.10
CA THR A 2 1.08 -26.44 21.54
C THR A 2 2.57 -26.72 21.69
N LYS A 3 3.25 -25.97 22.57
CA LYS A 3 4.69 -26.11 22.83
C LYS A 3 4.98 -25.79 24.30
N LYS A 4 5.90 -26.52 24.94
CA LYS A 4 6.39 -26.19 26.27
C LYS A 4 7.33 -24.99 26.22
N LEU A 5 7.17 -24.07 27.16
CA LEU A 5 8.09 -22.97 27.36
C LEU A 5 9.44 -23.50 27.87
N PRO A 6 10.54 -22.93 27.40
CA PRO A 6 11.87 -23.31 27.91
C PRO A 6 12.04 -22.90 29.39
N ALA A 7 13.08 -23.36 30.00
CA ALA A 7 13.47 -22.86 31.32
C ALA A 7 13.84 -21.38 31.23
N LEU A 8 13.14 -20.54 31.97
CA LEU A 8 13.32 -19.08 31.96
C LEU A 8 14.17 -18.68 33.14
N THR A 9 15.27 -17.96 32.90
CA THR A 9 16.14 -17.42 33.95
C THR A 9 15.66 -16.06 34.45
N HIS A 10 14.91 -15.34 33.64
CA HIS A 10 14.32 -14.02 33.90
C HIS A 10 13.04 -13.85 33.11
N ASP A 11 12.31 -12.77 33.35
CA ASP A 11 11.12 -12.41 32.60
C ASP A 11 11.49 -12.08 31.15
N MET A 12 10.71 -12.57 30.23
CA MET A 12 10.91 -12.42 28.79
C MET A 12 9.64 -11.91 28.11
N ALA A 13 9.75 -11.52 26.86
CA ALA A 13 8.61 -11.22 26.02
C ALA A 13 8.48 -12.27 24.92
N LEU A 14 7.27 -12.77 24.73
CA LEU A 14 6.88 -13.54 23.57
C LEU A 14 6.47 -12.57 22.47
N PHE A 15 7.22 -12.57 21.39
CA PHE A 15 6.98 -11.68 20.25
C PHE A 15 6.59 -12.46 19.02
N PHE A 16 5.54 -12.01 18.34
CA PHE A 16 5.08 -12.57 17.06
C PHE A 16 4.38 -11.53 16.24
N PHE A 17 4.18 -11.85 14.96
CA PHE A 17 3.40 -11.06 14.02
C PHE A 17 2.27 -11.90 13.49
N TYR A 18 1.05 -11.34 13.48
CA TYR A 18 -0.10 -11.95 12.83
C TYR A 18 -0.63 -11.06 11.71
N LYS A 19 -1.25 -11.69 10.73
CA LYS A 19 -1.95 -11.00 9.63
C LYS A 19 -3.28 -11.70 9.36
N SER A 20 -4.37 -10.92 9.33
CA SER A 20 -5.71 -11.37 8.95
C SER A 20 -6.19 -12.63 9.71
N SER A 21 -5.82 -12.76 10.98
CA SER A 21 -6.17 -13.90 11.82
C SER A 21 -6.53 -13.44 13.22
N ASN A 22 -7.48 -14.12 13.83
CA ASN A 22 -7.70 -14.03 15.26
C ASN A 22 -6.72 -14.96 15.97
N VAL A 23 -6.05 -14.45 16.97
CA VAL A 23 -5.02 -15.18 17.71
C VAL A 23 -5.37 -15.18 19.17
N THR A 24 -5.48 -16.37 19.75
CA THR A 24 -5.64 -16.56 21.20
C THR A 24 -4.43 -17.32 21.72
N ILE A 25 -3.84 -16.84 22.80
CA ILE A 25 -2.70 -17.48 23.46
C ILE A 25 -3.09 -17.85 24.87
N LEU A 26 -2.82 -19.12 25.20
CA LEU A 26 -3.09 -19.69 26.53
C LEU A 26 -1.81 -20.24 27.12
N ILE A 27 -1.64 -20.12 28.45
CA ILE A 27 -0.64 -20.82 29.24
C ILE A 27 -1.36 -21.74 30.22
N ASP A 28 -1.12 -23.04 30.11
CA ASP A 28 -1.80 -24.09 30.88
C ASP A 28 -3.35 -23.95 30.88
N GLY A 29 -3.91 -23.58 29.72
CA GLY A 29 -5.36 -23.34 29.56
C GLY A 29 -5.85 -21.96 30.01
N ARG A 30 -5.02 -21.15 30.66
CA ARG A 30 -5.37 -19.77 31.02
C ARG A 30 -5.09 -18.83 29.84
N GLN A 31 -6.10 -18.12 29.38
CA GLN A 31 -5.96 -17.13 28.32
C GLN A 31 -5.14 -15.93 28.80
N ILE A 32 -4.07 -15.61 28.10
CA ILE A 32 -3.18 -14.46 28.36
C ILE A 32 -3.28 -13.39 27.28
N TYR A 33 -3.76 -13.76 26.09
CA TYR A 33 -3.93 -12.84 24.98
C TYR A 33 -5.05 -13.31 24.06
N GLU A 34 -5.78 -12.35 23.56
CA GLU A 34 -6.73 -12.51 22.46
C GLU A 34 -6.66 -11.28 21.55
N THR A 35 -6.72 -11.51 20.24
CA THR A 35 -6.80 -10.42 19.28
C THR A 35 -8.11 -9.67 19.52
N MET A 36 -8.01 -8.33 19.73
CA MET A 36 -9.20 -7.50 19.85
C MET A 36 -10.02 -7.62 18.56
N GLN A 37 -11.19 -8.19 18.68
CA GLN A 37 -12.18 -8.11 17.60
C GLN A 37 -12.68 -6.67 17.54
N PRO A 38 -12.80 -6.08 16.35
CA PRO A 38 -13.34 -4.75 16.21
C PRO A 38 -14.87 -4.77 16.43
N GLU A 39 -15.29 -4.87 17.68
CA GLU A 39 -16.69 -4.71 18.03
C GLU A 39 -17.15 -3.29 17.71
N GLY A 40 -18.19 -3.16 16.88
CA GLY A 40 -18.77 -1.86 16.52
C GLY A 40 -17.92 -1.01 15.58
N VAL A 41 -16.96 -1.57 14.87
CA VAL A 41 -16.15 -0.82 13.91
C VAL A 41 -16.90 -0.65 12.60
N PHE A 42 -16.92 0.58 12.11
CA PHE A 42 -17.66 1.01 10.92
C PHE A 42 -17.17 0.33 9.62
N PHE A 43 -15.93 -0.18 9.60
CA PHE A 43 -15.28 -0.74 8.43
C PHE A 43 -14.65 -2.11 8.72
N GLY A 44 -15.25 -3.15 8.15
CA GLY A 44 -14.62 -4.46 7.98
C GLY A 44 -14.57 -5.36 9.23
N LYS A 45 -14.32 -6.63 8.96
CA LYS A 45 -14.23 -7.72 9.96
C LYS A 45 -12.79 -8.11 10.26
N THR A 46 -11.82 -7.58 9.50
CA THR A 46 -10.44 -8.00 9.61
C THR A 46 -9.81 -7.53 10.91
N PRO A 47 -9.16 -8.41 11.67
CA PRO A 47 -8.33 -8.00 12.80
C PRO A 47 -7.11 -7.19 12.38
N GLY A 48 -6.89 -7.03 11.05
CA GLY A 48 -5.74 -6.34 10.50
C GLY A 48 -4.46 -7.16 10.60
N ALA A 49 -3.34 -6.48 10.78
CA ALA A 49 -2.05 -7.12 10.94
C ALA A 49 -1.23 -6.36 11.99
N SER A 50 -0.72 -7.07 12.99
CA SER A 50 -0.04 -6.42 14.11
C SER A 50 1.13 -7.22 14.64
N TYR A 51 2.07 -6.47 15.22
CA TYR A 51 3.10 -7.02 16.09
C TYR A 51 2.58 -7.08 17.52
N VAL A 52 2.76 -8.23 18.14
CA VAL A 52 2.35 -8.48 19.53
C VAL A 52 3.59 -8.79 20.36
N SER A 53 3.68 -8.14 21.51
CA SER A 53 4.67 -8.43 22.53
C SER A 53 3.94 -8.73 23.84
N LEU A 54 4.05 -9.94 24.33
CA LEU A 54 3.40 -10.41 25.55
C LEU A 54 4.43 -10.71 26.62
N PRO A 55 4.27 -10.22 27.85
CA PRO A 55 5.14 -10.61 28.95
C PRO A 55 4.94 -12.09 29.28
N ILE A 56 6.04 -12.81 29.40
CA ILE A 56 6.12 -14.19 29.90
C ILE A 56 7.00 -14.15 31.13
N TYR A 57 6.45 -14.54 32.26
CA TYR A 57 7.13 -14.45 33.54
C TYR A 57 7.97 -15.70 33.80
N ARG A 58 8.98 -15.56 34.64
CA ARG A 58 9.83 -16.69 35.06
C ARG A 58 9.00 -17.83 35.63
N GLU A 59 7.87 -17.53 36.28
CA GLU A 59 6.95 -18.51 36.87
C GLU A 59 6.25 -19.39 35.81
N ASP A 60 6.23 -18.96 34.55
CA ASP A 60 5.66 -19.72 33.44
C ASP A 60 6.65 -20.73 32.84
N SER A 61 7.85 -20.85 33.42
CA SER A 61 8.89 -21.77 33.00
C SER A 61 8.36 -23.21 32.97
N GLY A 62 8.55 -23.90 31.84
CA GLY A 62 8.12 -25.28 31.66
C GLY A 62 6.61 -25.49 31.46
N ARG A 63 5.80 -24.45 31.57
CA ARG A 63 4.35 -24.49 31.29
C ARG A 63 4.08 -24.70 29.83
N THR A 64 2.87 -25.08 29.51
CA THR A 64 2.42 -25.36 28.14
C THR A 64 1.80 -24.13 27.51
N LEU A 65 2.47 -23.57 26.49
CA LEU A 65 1.94 -22.51 25.65
C LEU A 65 1.09 -23.12 24.55
N THR A 66 -0.18 -22.70 24.48
CA THR A 66 -1.11 -23.09 23.42
C THR A 66 -1.48 -21.87 22.58
N LEU A 67 -1.27 -21.98 21.27
CA LEU A 67 -1.63 -20.99 20.28
C LEU A 67 -2.83 -21.48 19.50
N VAL A 68 -3.91 -20.73 19.54
CA VAL A 68 -5.12 -20.93 18.75
C VAL A 68 -5.16 -19.85 17.69
N ILE A 69 -5.30 -20.24 16.43
CA ILE A 69 -5.40 -19.35 15.27
C ILE A 69 -6.73 -19.61 14.61
N ASP A 70 -7.54 -18.61 14.51
CA ASP A 70 -8.78 -18.63 13.77
C ASP A 70 -8.68 -17.66 12.58
N ASN A 71 -8.97 -18.19 11.37
CA ASN A 71 -8.97 -17.37 10.16
C ASN A 71 -10.42 -17.14 9.72
N PRO A 72 -10.96 -15.92 9.89
CA PRO A 72 -12.33 -15.61 9.56
C PRO A 72 -12.64 -15.69 8.06
N TYR A 73 -11.59 -15.74 7.20
CA TYR A 73 -11.76 -15.72 5.74
C TYR A 73 -11.74 -17.11 5.08
N GLY A 74 -11.28 -18.15 5.76
CA GLY A 74 -11.23 -19.52 5.21
C GLY A 74 -10.33 -19.70 3.97
N ASP A 75 -9.58 -18.66 3.58
CA ASP A 75 -8.78 -18.61 2.34
C ASP A 75 -7.28 -18.90 2.56
N GLY A 76 -6.90 -19.29 3.77
CA GLY A 76 -5.51 -19.55 4.14
C GLY A 76 -4.65 -18.28 4.23
N SER A 77 -5.24 -17.09 4.14
CA SER A 77 -4.51 -15.80 4.25
C SER A 77 -4.01 -15.52 5.65
N GLY A 78 -4.61 -16.12 6.66
CA GLY A 78 -4.22 -16.01 8.05
C GLY A 78 -2.82 -16.57 8.28
N LYS A 79 -1.87 -15.71 8.66
CA LYS A 79 -0.47 -16.11 8.90
C LYS A 79 0.02 -15.58 10.23
N ILE A 80 0.73 -16.43 10.94
CA ILE A 80 1.58 -16.02 12.05
C ILE A 80 3.02 -16.27 11.62
N ASN A 81 3.84 -15.25 11.73
CA ASN A 81 5.26 -15.39 11.50
C ASN A 81 5.93 -16.02 12.75
N ASN A 82 7.19 -16.39 12.61
CA ASN A 82 7.96 -17.00 13.66
C ASN A 82 7.78 -16.27 15.00
N MET A 83 7.54 -17.05 16.04
CA MET A 83 7.47 -16.57 17.42
C MET A 83 8.88 -16.52 18.00
N TYR A 84 9.19 -15.41 18.63
CA TYR A 84 10.49 -15.20 19.29
C TYR A 84 10.26 -14.99 20.77
N LEU A 85 11.11 -15.58 21.59
CA LEU A 85 11.16 -15.34 23.01
C LEU A 85 12.48 -14.63 23.33
N GLY A 86 12.43 -13.46 23.96
CA GLY A 86 13.60 -12.65 24.22
C GLY A 86 13.29 -11.48 25.15
N ARG A 87 14.28 -10.64 25.42
CA ARG A 87 14.08 -9.43 26.20
C ARG A 87 13.24 -8.43 25.41
N SER A 88 12.23 -7.85 26.06
CA SER A 88 11.31 -6.91 25.42
C SER A 88 12.01 -5.72 24.76
N GLU A 89 13.04 -5.21 25.44
CA GLU A 89 13.84 -4.06 24.97
C GLU A 89 14.59 -4.38 23.68
N ASP A 90 15.28 -5.53 23.63
CA ASP A 90 16.08 -5.93 22.47
C ASP A 90 15.20 -6.14 21.24
N ILE A 91 14.03 -6.77 21.45
CA ILE A 91 13.03 -6.99 20.40
C ILE A 91 12.50 -5.65 19.88
N LEU A 92 12.13 -4.73 20.77
CA LEU A 92 11.61 -3.41 20.41
C LEU A 92 12.63 -2.59 19.61
N ILE A 93 13.88 -2.53 20.10
CA ILE A 93 14.98 -1.80 19.44
C ILE A 93 15.24 -2.38 18.06
N SER A 94 15.29 -3.72 17.93
CA SER A 94 15.46 -4.37 16.63
C SER A 94 14.34 -3.97 15.66
N ARG A 95 13.08 -3.96 16.12
CA ARG A 95 11.93 -3.59 15.27
C ARG A 95 11.93 -2.13 14.86
N ILE A 96 12.27 -1.24 15.77
CA ILE A 96 12.42 0.18 15.45
C ILE A 96 13.52 0.34 14.39
N ARG A 97 14.68 -0.28 14.58
CA ARG A 97 15.79 -0.22 13.61
C ARG A 97 15.39 -0.72 12.23
N ASP A 98 14.67 -1.83 12.16
CA ASP A 98 14.24 -2.43 10.88
C ASP A 98 13.19 -1.58 10.16
N LYS A 99 12.31 -0.92 10.92
CA LYS A 99 11.16 -0.19 10.36
C LYS A 99 11.37 1.32 10.21
N ALA A 100 12.28 1.91 10.97
CA ALA A 100 12.52 3.35 10.96
C ALA A 100 12.92 3.91 9.59
N PRO A 101 13.79 3.27 8.78
CA PRO A 101 14.13 3.80 7.46
C PRO A 101 12.90 3.90 6.56
N GLY A 102 12.09 2.83 6.47
CA GLY A 102 10.85 2.84 5.69
C GLY A 102 9.84 3.86 6.19
N PHE A 103 9.71 4.02 7.51
CA PHE A 103 8.87 5.04 8.11
C PHE A 103 9.34 6.46 7.74
N GLY A 104 10.64 6.73 7.86
CA GLY A 104 11.22 8.03 7.51
C GLY A 104 10.99 8.40 6.04
N ILE A 105 11.21 7.45 5.12
CA ILE A 105 10.95 7.64 3.69
C ILE A 105 9.46 7.93 3.45
N SER A 106 8.56 7.14 4.02
CA SER A 106 7.11 7.32 3.86
C SER A 106 6.66 8.68 4.39
N PHE A 107 7.20 9.09 5.54
CA PHE A 107 6.93 10.39 6.14
C PHE A 107 7.39 11.54 5.25
N LEU A 108 8.60 11.46 4.70
CA LEU A 108 9.13 12.46 3.75
C LEU A 108 8.28 12.55 2.49
N ILE A 109 7.86 11.42 1.91
CA ILE A 109 7.00 11.40 0.71
C ILE A 109 5.66 12.06 1.01
N ALA A 110 5.02 11.75 2.14
CA ALA A 110 3.75 12.37 2.54
C ALA A 110 3.89 13.89 2.72
N HIS A 111 4.95 14.35 3.38
CA HIS A 111 5.21 15.78 3.59
C HIS A 111 5.53 16.49 2.29
N LEU A 112 6.29 15.88 1.39
CA LEU A 112 6.56 16.43 0.07
C LEU A 112 5.27 16.58 -0.74
N GLY A 113 4.40 15.57 -0.70
CA GLY A 113 3.07 15.63 -1.32
C GLY A 113 2.22 16.77 -0.77
N LEU A 114 2.17 16.91 0.55
CA LEU A 114 1.45 18.00 1.21
C LEU A 114 2.05 19.38 0.82
N ALA A 115 3.37 19.51 0.79
CA ALA A 115 4.05 20.73 0.37
C ALA A 115 3.68 21.12 -1.06
N PHE A 116 3.69 20.18 -2.01
CA PHE A 116 3.27 20.45 -3.39
C PHE A 116 1.83 20.96 -3.48
N ILE A 117 0.90 20.37 -2.71
CA ILE A 117 -0.50 20.82 -2.65
C ILE A 117 -0.60 22.24 -2.08
N LEU A 118 0.11 22.51 -0.98
CA LEU A 118 0.09 23.83 -0.33
C LEU A 118 0.70 24.93 -1.22
N PHE A 119 1.80 24.63 -1.91
CA PHE A 119 2.43 25.57 -2.84
C PHE A 119 1.62 25.75 -4.13
N TYR A 120 0.89 24.71 -4.57
CA TYR A 120 0.04 24.81 -5.74
C TYR A 120 -0.99 25.92 -5.61
N LEU A 121 -1.68 26.05 -4.47
CA LEU A 121 -2.78 26.99 -4.29
C LEU A 121 -2.41 28.45 -4.60
N PRO A 122 -1.34 29.04 -4.02
CA PRO A 122 -0.95 30.42 -4.30
C PRO A 122 -0.30 30.61 -5.68
N LEU A 123 0.47 29.62 -6.16
CA LEU A 123 1.19 29.73 -7.43
C LEU A 123 0.27 29.54 -8.64
N HIS A 124 -0.73 28.67 -8.53
CA HIS A 124 -1.72 28.49 -9.58
C HIS A 124 -2.60 29.74 -9.77
N LYS A 125 -2.98 30.42 -8.68
CA LYS A 125 -3.70 31.70 -8.75
C LYS A 125 -2.92 32.79 -9.50
N LYS A 126 -1.59 32.70 -9.50
CA LYS A 126 -0.68 33.60 -10.23
C LYS A 126 -0.34 33.10 -11.64
N HIS A 127 -0.96 32.02 -12.11
CA HIS A 127 -0.69 31.38 -13.40
C HIS A 127 0.80 30.98 -13.61
N ILE A 128 1.53 30.69 -12.53
CA ILE A 128 2.96 30.33 -12.58
C ILE A 128 3.11 28.83 -12.86
N ILE A 129 2.18 28.00 -12.33
CA ILE A 129 2.21 26.52 -12.42
C ILE A 129 0.88 25.96 -12.86
N GLY A 130 0.92 24.82 -13.56
CA GLY A 130 -0.25 24.08 -14.00
C GLY A 130 -0.75 23.07 -12.97
N SER A 131 -1.82 22.35 -13.32
CA SER A 131 -2.47 21.35 -12.45
C SER A 131 -1.62 20.09 -12.22
N GLU A 132 -0.57 19.87 -13.00
CA GLU A 132 0.35 18.74 -12.85
C GLU A 132 1.00 18.69 -11.47
N MET A 133 1.34 19.86 -10.90
CA MET A 133 1.90 19.93 -9.54
C MET A 133 0.90 19.45 -8.47
N LEU A 134 -0.38 19.80 -8.62
CA LEU A 134 -1.43 19.31 -7.73
C LEU A 134 -1.56 17.78 -7.81
N TYR A 135 -1.59 17.23 -9.02
CA TYR A 135 -1.75 15.78 -9.21
C TYR A 135 -0.54 15.02 -8.69
N LEU A 136 0.68 15.53 -8.91
CA LEU A 136 1.89 14.96 -8.33
C LEU A 136 1.86 15.02 -6.80
N GLY A 137 1.41 16.14 -6.23
CA GLY A 137 1.25 16.32 -4.79
C GLY A 137 0.25 15.33 -4.19
N LEU A 138 -0.91 15.16 -4.83
CA LEU A 138 -1.93 14.19 -4.42
C LEU A 138 -1.43 12.74 -4.53
N PHE A 139 -0.70 12.41 -5.59
CA PHE A 139 -0.09 11.09 -5.76
C PHE A 139 0.94 10.80 -4.65
N ALA A 140 1.84 11.74 -4.40
CA ALA A 140 2.86 11.59 -3.35
C ALA A 140 2.22 11.50 -1.96
N LEU A 141 1.22 12.33 -1.66
CA LEU A 141 0.50 12.31 -0.38
C LEU A 141 -0.22 10.97 -0.16
N ASN A 142 -0.97 10.49 -1.15
CA ASN A 142 -1.66 9.21 -1.08
C ASN A 142 -0.68 8.04 -0.89
N THR A 143 0.40 8.03 -1.67
CA THR A 143 1.45 7.00 -1.56
C THR A 143 2.14 7.05 -0.20
N GLY A 144 2.47 8.24 0.29
CA GLY A 144 3.11 8.42 1.59
C GLY A 144 2.21 7.94 2.75
N ILE A 145 0.92 8.29 2.73
CA ILE A 145 -0.04 7.83 3.76
C ILE A 145 -0.23 6.31 3.70
N PHE A 146 -0.38 5.74 2.50
CA PHE A 146 -0.43 4.29 2.32
C PHE A 146 0.79 3.61 2.94
N MET A 147 2.00 4.06 2.58
CA MET A 147 3.25 3.48 3.07
C MET A 147 3.42 3.65 4.59
N LEU A 148 3.00 4.79 5.17
CA LEU A 148 3.00 5.02 6.62
C LEU A 148 2.09 4.04 7.35
N ALA A 149 0.88 3.83 6.83
CA ALA A 149 -0.08 2.90 7.41
C ALA A 149 0.38 1.43 7.28
N ASP A 150 0.96 1.05 6.15
CA ASP A 150 1.47 -0.32 5.92
C ASP A 150 2.78 -0.60 6.67
N ASN A 151 3.59 0.41 6.96
CA ASN A 151 4.85 0.26 7.73
C ASN A 151 4.63 -0.26 9.15
N ARG A 152 3.48 0.05 9.76
CA ARG A 152 3.04 -0.40 11.08
C ARG A 152 3.89 0.09 12.26
N MET A 153 4.82 1.01 12.03
CA MET A 153 5.58 1.60 13.13
C MET A 153 4.67 2.42 14.06
N LEU A 154 3.64 3.07 13.51
CA LEU A 154 2.64 3.80 14.28
C LEU A 154 1.84 2.91 15.25
N GLN A 155 1.77 1.59 15.00
CA GLN A 155 1.11 0.64 15.92
C GLN A 155 1.83 0.52 17.26
N LEU A 156 3.11 0.89 17.35
CA LEU A 156 3.83 0.95 18.63
C LEU A 156 3.25 2.04 19.56
N ILE A 157 2.65 3.07 18.97
CA ILE A 157 2.03 4.19 19.69
C ILE A 157 0.53 3.96 19.85
N LEU A 158 -0.16 3.70 18.73
CA LEU A 158 -1.60 3.48 18.68
C LEU A 158 -1.87 2.00 18.35
N ARG A 159 -2.28 1.22 19.31
CA ARG A 159 -2.40 -0.25 19.21
C ARG A 159 -3.57 -0.75 18.34
N ASN A 160 -4.21 0.11 17.55
CA ASN A 160 -5.35 -0.27 16.73
C ASN A 160 -4.92 -0.69 15.31
N SER A 161 -4.64 -1.97 15.12
CA SER A 161 -4.20 -2.53 13.83
C SER A 161 -5.26 -2.43 12.73
N HIS A 162 -6.53 -2.46 13.10
CA HIS A 162 -7.65 -2.37 12.17
C HIS A 162 -7.69 -1.02 11.45
N ILE A 163 -7.52 0.09 12.18
CA ILE A 163 -7.52 1.44 11.60
C ILE A 163 -6.40 1.58 10.55
N TYR A 164 -5.17 1.14 10.88
CA TYR A 164 -4.05 1.25 9.94
C TYR A 164 -4.25 0.41 8.69
N HIS A 165 -4.81 -0.79 8.85
CA HIS A 165 -5.13 -1.64 7.70
C HIS A 165 -6.19 -0.98 6.82
N THR A 166 -7.25 -0.44 7.40
CA THR A 166 -8.30 0.27 6.67
C THR A 166 -7.77 1.50 5.93
N ILE A 167 -6.93 2.31 6.59
CA ILE A 167 -6.29 3.48 5.95
C ILE A 167 -5.41 3.02 4.79
N ALA A 168 -4.58 2.00 4.98
CA ALA A 168 -3.72 1.49 3.91
C ALA A 168 -4.56 1.05 2.69
N GLU A 169 -5.62 0.27 2.88
CA GLU A 169 -6.49 -0.18 1.79
C GLU A 169 -7.17 1.00 1.07
N LEU A 170 -7.72 1.97 1.79
CA LEU A 170 -8.37 3.13 1.20
C LEU A 170 -7.40 3.97 0.36
N PHE A 171 -6.24 4.29 0.90
CA PHE A 171 -5.27 5.11 0.17
C PHE A 171 -4.63 4.35 -0.98
N MET A 172 -4.43 3.04 -0.88
CA MET A 172 -3.97 2.21 -1.99
C MET A 172 -4.91 2.28 -3.20
N MET A 173 -6.22 2.22 -2.98
CA MET A 173 -7.21 2.33 -4.07
C MET A 173 -7.20 3.71 -4.74
N LEU A 174 -6.90 4.77 -3.99
CA LEU A 174 -6.91 6.14 -4.48
C LEU A 174 -5.63 6.56 -5.23
N ILE A 175 -4.52 5.79 -5.12
CA ILE A 175 -3.22 6.14 -5.73
C ILE A 175 -3.31 6.31 -7.25
N THR A 176 -4.10 5.48 -7.92
CA THR A 176 -4.18 5.43 -9.39
C THR A 176 -4.76 6.70 -10.00
N ILE A 177 -5.71 7.33 -9.35
CA ILE A 177 -6.41 8.52 -9.88
C ILE A 177 -5.43 9.70 -10.10
N PRO A 178 -4.74 10.22 -9.07
CA PRO A 178 -3.82 11.34 -9.26
C PRO A 178 -2.61 10.97 -10.12
N LEU A 179 -2.16 9.71 -10.10
CA LEU A 179 -1.08 9.25 -10.99
C LEU A 179 -1.46 9.41 -12.47
N PHE A 180 -2.64 8.92 -12.87
CA PHE A 180 -3.05 9.01 -14.28
C PHE A 180 -3.43 10.42 -14.70
N LEU A 181 -3.96 11.24 -13.80
CA LEU A 181 -4.18 12.67 -14.06
C LEU A 181 -2.84 13.40 -14.29
N TYR A 182 -1.81 13.07 -13.52
CA TYR A 182 -0.45 13.59 -13.70
C TYR A 182 0.14 13.15 -15.05
N LEU A 183 0.13 11.84 -15.34
CA LEU A 183 0.67 11.29 -16.59
C LEU A 183 -0.04 11.86 -17.81
N GLY A 184 -1.36 12.03 -17.77
CA GLY A 184 -2.13 12.61 -18.86
C GLY A 184 -1.85 14.09 -19.11
N LYS A 185 -1.27 14.81 -18.13
CA LYS A 185 -0.81 16.19 -18.30
C LYS A 185 0.62 16.28 -18.82
N MET A 186 1.47 15.36 -18.38
CA MET A 186 2.90 15.38 -18.71
C MET A 186 3.21 14.74 -20.07
N TYR A 187 2.42 13.78 -20.50
CA TYR A 187 2.72 12.97 -21.69
C TYR A 187 1.55 12.98 -22.67
N THR A 188 1.82 13.37 -23.91
CA THR A 188 0.84 13.44 -25.01
C THR A 188 0.37 12.07 -25.49
N GLU A 189 1.11 11.01 -25.18
CA GLU A 189 0.77 9.62 -25.49
C GLU A 189 -0.47 9.13 -24.75
N TYR A 190 -0.77 9.71 -23.61
CA TYR A 190 -1.98 9.44 -22.84
C TYR A 190 -3.14 10.27 -23.37
N SER A 191 -3.98 9.68 -24.20
CA SER A 191 -5.16 10.38 -24.68
C SER A 191 -6.11 10.78 -23.53
N PRO A 192 -6.80 11.92 -23.62
CA PRO A 192 -7.76 12.34 -22.59
C PRO A 192 -8.82 11.26 -22.30
N VAL A 193 -9.27 10.54 -23.32
CA VAL A 193 -10.22 9.43 -23.17
C VAL A 193 -9.64 8.30 -22.33
N MET A 194 -8.39 7.93 -22.57
CA MET A 194 -7.71 6.90 -21.79
C MET A 194 -7.60 7.30 -20.31
N VAL A 195 -7.18 8.54 -20.03
CA VAL A 195 -7.05 9.05 -18.66
C VAL A 195 -8.41 9.04 -17.95
N GLN A 196 -9.47 9.53 -18.63
CA GLN A 196 -10.83 9.53 -18.09
C GLN A 196 -11.33 8.11 -17.82
N THR A 197 -11.09 7.16 -18.74
CA THR A 197 -11.51 5.77 -18.58
C THR A 197 -10.83 5.13 -17.37
N VAL A 198 -9.52 5.33 -17.20
CA VAL A 198 -8.77 4.82 -16.05
C VAL A 198 -9.29 5.44 -14.75
N CYS A 199 -9.48 6.75 -14.70
CA CYS A 199 -10.05 7.41 -13.53
C CYS A 199 -11.44 6.89 -13.21
N LEU A 200 -12.29 6.68 -14.21
CA LEU A 200 -13.64 6.13 -14.02
C LEU A 200 -13.58 4.71 -13.44
N ILE A 201 -12.76 3.83 -14.02
CA ILE A 201 -12.55 2.46 -13.52
C ILE A 201 -12.08 2.49 -12.06
N SER A 202 -11.12 3.36 -11.73
CA SER A 202 -10.58 3.47 -10.36
C SER A 202 -11.62 3.99 -9.37
N VAL A 203 -12.43 4.97 -9.77
CA VAL A 203 -13.53 5.49 -8.93
C VAL A 203 -14.62 4.43 -8.75
N MET A 204 -14.94 3.68 -9.78
CA MET A 204 -15.92 2.58 -9.69
C MET A 204 -15.43 1.46 -8.77
N ASP A 205 -14.16 1.03 -8.91
CA ASP A 205 -13.55 0.02 -8.04
C ASP A 205 -13.58 0.48 -6.57
N PHE A 206 -13.14 1.70 -6.29
CA PHE A 206 -13.21 2.30 -4.97
C PHE A 206 -14.65 2.30 -4.42
N SER A 207 -15.62 2.82 -5.20
CA SER A 207 -17.00 2.97 -4.77
C SER A 207 -17.67 1.62 -4.49
N ILE A 208 -17.47 0.62 -5.36
CA ILE A 208 -18.01 -0.72 -5.19
C ILE A 208 -17.47 -1.36 -3.92
N ARG A 209 -16.15 -1.34 -3.73
CA ARG A 209 -15.50 -1.94 -2.55
C ARG A 209 -15.88 -1.22 -1.25
N PHE A 210 -15.96 0.10 -1.30
CA PHE A 210 -16.39 0.91 -0.18
C PHE A 210 -17.84 0.59 0.23
N CYS A 211 -18.76 0.50 -0.73
CA CYS A 211 -20.14 0.11 -0.48
C CYS A 211 -20.26 -1.33 0.04
N LEU A 212 -19.53 -2.28 -0.52
CA LEU A 212 -19.50 -3.67 -0.05
C LEU A 212 -19.02 -3.78 1.40
N ASN A 213 -18.04 -2.97 1.77
CA ASN A 213 -17.52 -2.92 3.13
C ASN A 213 -18.53 -2.26 4.09
N LEU A 214 -19.13 -1.13 3.71
CA LEU A 214 -20.16 -0.44 4.51
C LEU A 214 -21.39 -1.31 4.76
N THR A 215 -21.81 -2.09 3.77
CA THR A 215 -22.96 -3.00 3.90
C THR A 215 -22.62 -4.29 4.66
N GLY A 216 -21.35 -4.52 4.98
CA GLY A 216 -20.87 -5.73 5.65
C GLY A 216 -20.95 -6.99 4.79
N LEU A 217 -21.24 -6.86 3.47
CA LEU A 217 -21.32 -7.98 2.53
C LEU A 217 -19.94 -8.58 2.27
N LYS A 218 -18.95 -7.73 2.03
CA LYS A 218 -17.54 -8.13 1.84
C LYS A 218 -16.61 -7.11 2.46
N ASP A 219 -15.58 -7.61 3.11
CA ASP A 219 -14.50 -6.80 3.65
C ASP A 219 -13.51 -6.37 2.55
N PHE A 220 -12.69 -5.35 2.82
CA PHE A 220 -11.60 -4.94 1.94
C PHE A 220 -10.64 -6.09 1.63
N HIS A 221 -10.35 -6.94 2.62
CA HIS A 221 -9.53 -8.12 2.43
C HIS A 221 -10.14 -9.13 1.44
N GLU A 222 -11.45 -9.41 1.55
CA GLU A 222 -12.16 -10.34 0.65
C GLU A 222 -12.25 -9.79 -0.78
N SER A 223 -12.27 -8.47 -0.93
CA SER A 223 -12.32 -7.79 -2.24
C SER A 223 -10.93 -7.49 -2.84
N LEU A 224 -9.83 -7.89 -2.18
CA LEU A 224 -8.46 -7.63 -2.62
C LEU A 224 -8.15 -8.19 -4.02
N ARG A 225 -8.78 -9.31 -4.39
CA ARG A 225 -8.64 -9.88 -5.75
C ARG A 225 -9.11 -8.90 -6.84
N LEU A 226 -10.18 -8.16 -6.58
CA LEU A 226 -10.69 -7.15 -7.50
C LEU A 226 -9.64 -6.05 -7.72
N THR A 227 -9.01 -5.57 -6.65
CA THR A 227 -7.92 -4.60 -6.73
C THR A 227 -6.75 -5.08 -7.58
N HIS A 228 -6.32 -6.34 -7.41
CA HIS A 228 -5.24 -6.90 -8.21
C HIS A 228 -5.60 -6.97 -9.70
N ILE A 229 -6.85 -7.31 -10.03
CA ILE A 229 -7.33 -7.30 -11.41
C ILE A 229 -7.33 -5.88 -11.96
N THR A 230 -7.86 -4.91 -11.21
CA THR A 230 -7.86 -3.49 -11.59
C THR A 230 -6.44 -2.98 -11.82
N PHE A 231 -5.51 -3.22 -10.91
CA PHE A 231 -4.10 -2.85 -11.10
C PHE A 231 -3.46 -3.55 -12.30
N GLY A 232 -3.77 -4.82 -12.55
CA GLY A 232 -3.30 -5.55 -13.74
C GLY A 232 -3.76 -4.87 -15.03
N ILE A 233 -5.03 -4.48 -15.11
CA ILE A 233 -5.59 -3.73 -16.26
C ILE A 233 -4.88 -2.37 -16.40
N LEU A 234 -4.69 -1.64 -15.30
CA LEU A 234 -4.03 -0.33 -15.32
C LEU A 234 -2.58 -0.43 -15.77
N ILE A 235 -1.83 -1.43 -15.30
CA ILE A 235 -0.45 -1.68 -15.74
C ILE A 235 -0.43 -2.00 -17.26
N ALA A 236 -1.34 -2.83 -17.74
CA ALA A 236 -1.44 -3.15 -19.16
C ALA A 236 -1.70 -1.90 -20.02
N LEU A 237 -2.57 -0.98 -19.54
CA LEU A 237 -2.84 0.29 -20.21
C LEU A 237 -1.61 1.22 -20.22
N VAL A 238 -0.82 1.26 -19.15
CA VAL A 238 0.45 2.01 -19.11
C VAL A 238 1.45 1.45 -20.12
N ILE A 239 1.63 0.14 -20.14
CA ILE A 239 2.52 -0.52 -21.10
C ILE A 239 2.09 -0.25 -22.54
N TYR A 240 0.79 -0.33 -22.82
CA TYR A 240 0.23 0.00 -24.12
C TYR A 240 0.52 1.46 -24.54
N ALA A 241 0.30 2.43 -23.61
CA ALA A 241 0.56 3.84 -23.90
C ALA A 241 2.04 4.11 -24.17
N ILE A 242 2.96 3.53 -23.39
CA ILE A 242 4.39 3.63 -23.59
C ILE A 242 4.77 3.02 -24.96
N GLY A 243 4.29 1.82 -25.26
CA GLY A 243 4.57 1.15 -26.55
C GLY A 243 4.06 1.95 -27.75
N LYS A 244 2.86 2.54 -27.65
CA LYS A 244 2.32 3.43 -28.66
C LYS A 244 3.17 4.69 -28.84
N GLY A 245 3.64 5.30 -27.77
CA GLY A 245 4.52 6.46 -27.81
C GLY A 245 5.85 6.16 -28.51
N PHE A 246 6.49 5.05 -28.19
CA PHE A 246 7.69 4.58 -28.88
C PHE A 246 7.45 4.36 -30.39
N TYR A 247 6.36 3.69 -30.75
CA TYR A 247 6.03 3.43 -32.14
C TYR A 247 5.76 4.71 -32.92
N GLN A 248 5.05 5.67 -32.32
CA GLN A 248 4.77 6.96 -32.96
C GLN A 248 6.03 7.80 -33.15
N ASN A 249 6.91 7.83 -32.15
CA ASN A 249 8.17 8.55 -32.23
C ASN A 249 9.11 7.95 -33.29
N GLN A 250 9.23 6.64 -33.37
CA GLN A 250 9.98 5.98 -34.46
C GLN A 250 9.40 6.28 -35.82
N ARG A 251 8.07 6.30 -35.98
CA ARG A 251 7.43 6.68 -37.25
C ARG A 251 7.69 8.13 -37.64
N GLN A 252 7.70 9.05 -36.69
CA GLN A 252 8.01 10.45 -36.97
C GLN A 252 9.47 10.62 -37.40
N HIS A 253 10.41 9.97 -36.74
CA HIS A 253 11.82 9.97 -37.15
C HIS A 253 12.01 9.34 -38.54
N LEU A 254 11.34 8.25 -38.84
CA LEU A 254 11.40 7.61 -40.16
C LEU A 254 10.84 8.54 -41.26
N LYS A 255 9.70 9.17 -41.01
CA LYS A 255 9.12 10.12 -41.97
C LYS A 255 10.05 11.32 -42.19
N HIS A 256 10.59 11.89 -41.12
CA HIS A 256 11.49 13.03 -41.20
C HIS A 256 12.75 12.68 -42.00
N ASN A 257 13.35 11.53 -41.76
CA ASN A 257 14.50 11.05 -42.50
C ASN A 257 14.17 10.76 -43.99
N LEU A 258 12.95 10.24 -44.25
CA LEU A 258 12.48 10.00 -45.62
C LEU A 258 12.22 11.31 -46.36
N TYR A 259 11.64 12.33 -45.72
CA TYR A 259 11.47 13.65 -46.30
C TYR A 259 12.81 14.32 -46.58
N CYS A 260 13.79 14.22 -45.67
CA CYS A 260 15.15 14.73 -45.92
C CYS A 260 15.83 14.04 -47.10
N LEU A 261 15.69 12.71 -47.22
CA LEU A 261 16.25 11.94 -48.34
C LEU A 261 15.60 12.30 -49.69
N LEU A 262 14.29 12.45 -49.74
CA LEU A 262 13.57 12.85 -50.95
C LEU A 262 13.94 14.28 -51.37
N TYR A 263 14.06 15.21 -50.41
CA TYR A 263 14.44 16.58 -50.71
C TYR A 263 15.89 16.71 -51.22
N THR A 264 16.80 15.86 -50.72
CA THR A 264 18.19 15.82 -51.21
C THR A 264 18.32 15.17 -52.58
N SER A 265 17.44 14.21 -52.95
CA SER A 265 17.44 13.62 -54.30
C SER A 265 16.86 14.58 -55.33
N ASP A 266 15.80 15.33 -55.03
CA ASP A 266 15.23 16.35 -55.94
C ASP A 266 16.25 17.50 -56.18
N ALA A 267 16.99 17.91 -55.15
CA ALA A 267 18.04 18.92 -55.30
C ALA A 267 19.26 18.44 -56.10
N ALA A 268 19.50 17.13 -56.14
CA ALA A 268 20.58 16.55 -56.97
C ALA A 268 20.21 16.43 -58.43
N ASP A 269 18.93 16.18 -58.74
CA ASP A 269 18.38 16.13 -60.13
C ASP A 269 18.34 17.52 -60.77
N ASP A 270 18.10 18.58 -60.00
CA ASP A 270 18.13 19.98 -60.50
C ASP A 270 19.57 20.48 -60.85
N LEU A 271 20.61 19.80 -60.40
CA LEU A 271 22.01 20.16 -60.63
C LEU A 271 22.63 19.42 -61.83
N THR A 272 21.93 18.47 -62.43
CA THR A 272 22.39 17.70 -63.63
C THR A 272 21.63 18.11 -64.87
#